data_3333a95befb09d08bcab0f83e2559e96
#
_entry.id   3333a95befb09d08bcab0f83e2559e96
#
_cell.length_a   1.000
_cell.length_b   1.000
_cell.length_c   1.000
_cell.angle_alpha   90.00
_cell.angle_beta   90.00
_cell.angle_gamma   90.00
#
_symmetry.space_group_name_H-M   'P 1'
#
loop_
_entity.id
_entity.type
_entity.pdbx_description
1 polymer ?
#
loop_
_entity_poly.entity_id
_entity_poly.type
_entity_poly.pdbx_seq_one_letter_code
_entity_poly.pdbx_strand_id
1 'polypeptide(L)'
;MIAKIVTGASFGGCTAYAYGKDQAEVVAHDGIIPDDPKIAAKCFEIQSQLNPRVSKPVGHIAISFKPEDKPHLTNEFMVQIAKEYMEKMGIKDTQYVIVRHHNTPNPHCHLIFNRVDNNGKRISDSNWLKRNVRVCKELKQKYGLTFGEGKSQTRTERLRPNERIRYEMANDVKSALKDSHSWKDFSNNLKAYGIRAEIKFRSGTHIPQGIYFTRDGTTFKGSSLDRSLCFSKIDKALTGGVKIDAGGQAQDLAVNESRSNAQDHSLTTELSMLAADLAIGLIASGQEKKSEEQDHAPNKKRGPRL
;
A
#
# COMPACT_ATOMS: atom_id res chain seq x y z
N MET A 1 -7.15 -9.68 6.50
CA MET A 1 -7.18 -9.39 5.04
C MET A 1 -6.61 -8.01 4.77
N ILE A 2 -5.75 -7.88 3.78
CA ILE A 2 -5.28 -6.62 3.20
C ILE A 2 -5.30 -6.75 1.68
N ALA A 3 -5.38 -5.64 0.95
CA ALA A 3 -5.28 -5.66 -0.49
C ALA A 3 -4.33 -4.57 -0.98
N LYS A 4 -3.44 -4.90 -1.91
CA LYS A 4 -2.52 -3.98 -2.55
C LYS A 4 -2.85 -3.83 -4.02
N ILE A 5 -3.04 -2.60 -4.45
CA ILE A 5 -3.42 -2.25 -5.82
C ILE A 5 -2.21 -1.70 -6.56
N VAL A 6 -1.94 -2.25 -7.73
CA VAL A 6 -0.93 -1.76 -8.69
C VAL A 6 -1.58 -1.64 -10.06
N THR A 7 -1.14 -0.69 -10.86
CA THR A 7 -1.54 -0.55 -12.26
C THR A 7 -0.34 -0.68 -13.17
N GLY A 8 -0.51 -1.33 -14.32
CA GLY A 8 0.56 -1.59 -15.28
C GLY A 8 0.11 -1.38 -16.72
N ALA A 9 1.07 -1.43 -17.63
CA ALA A 9 0.84 -1.30 -19.07
C ALA A 9 0.82 -2.66 -19.80
N SER A 10 1.46 -3.70 -19.24
CA SER A 10 1.61 -5.01 -19.89
C SER A 10 0.82 -6.10 -19.17
N PHE A 11 -0.14 -6.73 -19.86
CA PHE A 11 -0.83 -7.90 -19.35
C PHE A 11 0.08 -9.13 -19.36
N GLY A 12 0.92 -9.31 -20.39
CA GLY A 12 1.81 -10.47 -20.51
C GLY A 12 2.70 -10.65 -19.29
N GLY A 13 3.36 -9.57 -18.84
CA GLY A 13 4.19 -9.64 -17.64
C GLY A 13 3.39 -9.88 -16.35
N CYS A 14 2.18 -9.33 -16.27
CA CYS A 14 1.34 -9.51 -15.09
C CYS A 14 0.79 -10.93 -14.99
N THR A 15 0.32 -11.52 -16.08
CA THR A 15 -0.15 -12.91 -16.14
C THR A 15 0.98 -13.89 -15.95
N ALA A 16 2.14 -13.69 -16.62
CA ALA A 16 3.32 -14.52 -16.42
C ALA A 16 3.75 -14.57 -14.95
N TYR A 17 3.75 -13.43 -14.26
CA TYR A 17 4.05 -13.36 -12.82
C TYR A 17 3.03 -14.13 -11.97
N ALA A 18 1.74 -13.95 -12.21
CA ALA A 18 0.70 -14.56 -11.38
C ALA A 18 0.58 -16.07 -11.60
N TYR A 19 0.79 -16.54 -12.83
CA TYR A 19 0.72 -17.97 -13.17
C TYR A 19 2.05 -18.70 -12.95
N GLY A 20 3.18 -17.99 -13.04
CA GLY A 20 4.51 -18.59 -13.03
C GLY A 20 5.05 -18.97 -11.67
N LYS A 21 4.25 -18.86 -10.59
CA LYS A 21 4.66 -19.32 -9.24
C LYS A 21 4.35 -20.80 -9.09
N ASP A 22 5.26 -21.51 -8.39
CA ASP A 22 5.00 -22.87 -7.99
C ASP A 22 3.68 -22.95 -7.23
N GLN A 23 2.83 -23.91 -7.60
CA GLN A 23 1.50 -24.10 -7.02
C GLN A 23 0.55 -22.90 -7.20
N ALA A 24 0.68 -22.14 -8.30
CA ALA A 24 -0.33 -21.17 -8.69
C ALA A 24 -1.56 -21.90 -9.23
N GLU A 25 -2.75 -21.50 -8.79
CA GLU A 25 -4.02 -22.09 -9.15
C GLU A 25 -5.00 -21.01 -9.61
N VAL A 26 -5.53 -21.12 -10.83
CA VAL A 26 -6.62 -20.24 -11.27
C VAL A 26 -7.91 -20.69 -10.62
N VAL A 27 -8.45 -19.85 -9.75
CA VAL A 27 -9.65 -20.17 -8.95
C VAL A 27 -10.93 -19.51 -9.46
N ALA A 28 -10.81 -18.44 -10.26
CA ALA A 28 -11.95 -17.81 -10.95
C ALA A 28 -11.48 -16.92 -12.10
N HIS A 29 -12.32 -16.76 -13.10
CA HIS A 29 -12.10 -15.85 -14.23
C HIS A 29 -13.41 -15.42 -14.86
N ASP A 30 -13.36 -14.39 -15.68
CA ASP A 30 -14.44 -13.96 -16.54
C ASP A 30 -13.89 -13.23 -17.77
N GLY A 31 -14.47 -13.50 -18.94
CA GLY A 31 -14.13 -12.86 -20.21
C GLY A 31 -12.74 -13.18 -20.77
N ILE A 32 -12.04 -14.21 -20.24
CA ILE A 32 -10.74 -14.66 -20.73
C ILE A 32 -10.68 -16.17 -20.86
N ILE A 33 -9.68 -16.69 -21.60
CA ILE A 33 -9.28 -18.11 -21.61
C ILE A 33 -8.15 -18.26 -20.59
N PRO A 34 -8.35 -19.02 -19.50
CA PRO A 34 -7.45 -18.98 -18.34
C PRO A 34 -6.29 -19.99 -18.39
N ASP A 35 -6.31 -20.98 -19.31
CA ASP A 35 -5.44 -22.16 -19.26
C ASP A 35 -3.96 -21.83 -19.54
N ASP A 36 -3.69 -20.78 -20.30
CA ASP A 36 -2.35 -20.33 -20.65
C ASP A 36 -2.18 -18.83 -20.33
N PRO A 37 -1.13 -18.42 -19.61
CA PRO A 37 -0.92 -17.02 -19.27
C PRO A 37 -0.74 -16.08 -20.47
N LYS A 38 -0.21 -16.60 -21.60
CA LYS A 38 -0.05 -15.80 -22.82
C LYS A 38 -1.39 -15.61 -23.52
N ILE A 39 -2.23 -16.66 -23.55
CA ILE A 39 -3.59 -16.57 -24.11
C ILE A 39 -4.45 -15.64 -23.24
N ALA A 40 -4.40 -15.80 -21.91
CA ALA A 40 -5.10 -14.91 -20.99
C ALA A 40 -4.68 -13.44 -21.18
N ALA A 41 -3.37 -13.18 -21.29
CA ALA A 41 -2.86 -11.84 -21.59
C ALA A 41 -3.41 -11.28 -22.90
N LYS A 42 -3.47 -12.12 -23.95
CA LYS A 42 -4.00 -11.72 -25.26
C LYS A 42 -5.47 -11.35 -25.20
N CYS A 43 -6.29 -12.12 -24.44
CA CYS A 43 -7.69 -11.77 -24.22
C CYS A 43 -7.83 -10.38 -23.57
N PHE A 44 -7.04 -10.08 -22.53
CA PHE A 44 -7.02 -8.77 -21.90
C PHE A 44 -6.55 -7.65 -22.85
N GLU A 45 -5.53 -7.92 -23.67
CA GLU A 45 -5.00 -6.95 -24.64
C GLU A 45 -6.06 -6.55 -25.66
N ILE A 46 -6.80 -7.53 -26.20
CA ILE A 46 -7.87 -7.28 -27.18
C ILE A 46 -8.92 -6.33 -26.59
N GLN A 47 -9.42 -6.58 -25.39
CA GLN A 47 -10.42 -5.69 -24.78
C GLN A 47 -9.83 -4.31 -24.49
N SER A 48 -8.56 -4.22 -24.07
CA SER A 48 -7.92 -2.94 -23.77
C SER A 48 -7.86 -2.00 -24.99
N GLN A 49 -7.89 -2.54 -26.20
CA GLN A 49 -7.93 -1.77 -27.44
C GLN A 49 -9.24 -1.01 -27.65
N LEU A 50 -10.31 -1.35 -26.91
CA LEU A 50 -11.54 -0.54 -26.90
C LEU A 50 -11.31 0.89 -26.40
N ASN A 51 -10.21 1.12 -25.64
CA ASN A 51 -9.84 2.46 -25.19
C ASN A 51 -8.32 2.64 -25.13
N PRO A 52 -7.64 2.94 -26.26
CA PRO A 52 -6.19 3.11 -26.32
C PRO A 52 -5.66 4.29 -25.49
N ARG A 53 -6.54 5.21 -25.06
CA ARG A 53 -6.15 6.35 -24.20
C ARG A 53 -5.80 5.92 -22.77
N VAL A 54 -6.15 4.70 -22.37
CA VAL A 54 -5.80 4.15 -21.04
C VAL A 54 -4.39 3.57 -21.10
N SER A 55 -3.38 4.39 -20.84
CA SER A 55 -1.96 4.01 -20.89
C SER A 55 -1.55 2.91 -19.91
N LYS A 56 -2.34 2.65 -18.85
CA LYS A 56 -2.13 1.59 -17.86
C LYS A 56 -3.40 0.75 -17.71
N PRO A 57 -3.73 -0.11 -18.70
CA PRO A 57 -4.96 -0.89 -18.70
C PRO A 57 -4.96 -2.04 -17.70
N VAL A 58 -3.81 -2.48 -17.20
CA VAL A 58 -3.71 -3.55 -16.21
C VAL A 58 -4.07 -3.03 -14.82
N GLY A 59 -5.04 -3.65 -14.18
CA GLY A 59 -5.24 -3.60 -12.75
C GLY A 59 -4.76 -4.91 -12.11
N HIS A 60 -3.90 -4.82 -11.10
CA HIS A 60 -3.39 -5.97 -10.36
C HIS A 60 -3.55 -5.73 -8.86
N ILE A 61 -4.24 -6.62 -8.20
CA ILE A 61 -4.52 -6.53 -6.76
C ILE A 61 -4.08 -7.84 -6.10
N ALA A 62 -3.13 -7.74 -5.17
CA ALA A 62 -2.82 -8.86 -4.29
C ALA A 62 -3.69 -8.74 -3.03
N ILE A 63 -4.52 -9.73 -2.79
CA ILE A 63 -5.37 -9.87 -1.60
C ILE A 63 -4.73 -10.92 -0.70
N SER A 64 -4.31 -10.52 0.51
CA SER A 64 -3.64 -11.39 1.46
C SER A 64 -4.43 -11.47 2.77
N PHE A 65 -4.37 -12.64 3.39
CA PHE A 65 -5.05 -12.98 4.64
C PHE A 65 -4.02 -13.32 5.71
N LYS A 66 -4.44 -13.38 6.95
CA LYS A 66 -3.59 -13.84 8.04
C LYS A 66 -3.44 -15.37 8.00
N PRO A 67 -2.32 -15.94 8.51
CA PRO A 67 -2.17 -17.39 8.63
C PRO A 67 -3.29 -18.05 9.45
N GLU A 68 -3.79 -17.35 10.45
CA GLU A 68 -4.87 -17.80 11.33
C GLU A 68 -6.19 -18.03 10.58
N ASP A 69 -6.41 -17.28 9.49
CA ASP A 69 -7.59 -17.44 8.64
C ASP A 69 -7.51 -18.68 7.72
N LYS A 70 -6.31 -19.27 7.53
CA LYS A 70 -6.04 -20.35 6.56
C LYS A 70 -7.01 -21.53 6.63
N PRO A 71 -7.42 -22.05 7.82
CA PRO A 71 -8.31 -23.19 7.90
C PRO A 71 -9.69 -22.97 7.26
N HIS A 72 -10.14 -21.73 7.17
CA HIS A 72 -11.45 -21.36 6.65
C HIS A 72 -11.41 -20.84 5.21
N LEU A 73 -10.21 -20.60 4.65
CA LEU A 73 -10.02 -20.02 3.31
C LEU A 73 -10.00 -21.12 2.23
N THR A 74 -11.18 -21.67 1.90
CA THR A 74 -11.35 -22.47 0.68
C THR A 74 -11.21 -21.60 -0.57
N ASN A 75 -11.09 -22.21 -1.75
CA ASN A 75 -11.05 -21.48 -3.01
C ASN A 75 -12.34 -20.68 -3.24
N GLU A 76 -13.49 -21.31 -3.00
CA GLU A 76 -14.80 -20.69 -3.16
C GLU A 76 -14.97 -19.49 -2.24
N PHE A 77 -14.55 -19.62 -0.97
CA PHE A 77 -14.65 -18.53 0.00
C PHE A 77 -13.71 -17.37 -0.35
N MET A 78 -12.49 -17.68 -0.80
CA MET A 78 -11.54 -16.65 -1.26
C MET A 78 -12.07 -15.91 -2.50
N VAL A 79 -12.66 -16.65 -3.45
CA VAL A 79 -13.30 -16.08 -4.65
C VAL A 79 -14.50 -15.21 -4.27
N GLN A 80 -15.32 -15.65 -3.33
CA GLN A 80 -16.45 -14.86 -2.84
C GLN A 80 -15.99 -13.51 -2.27
N ILE A 81 -14.97 -13.52 -1.41
CA ILE A 81 -14.40 -12.30 -0.84
C ILE A 81 -13.80 -11.41 -1.93
N ALA A 82 -13.07 -11.98 -2.89
CA ALA A 82 -12.45 -11.23 -3.98
C ALA A 82 -13.48 -10.58 -4.90
N LYS A 83 -14.56 -11.28 -5.25
CA LYS A 83 -15.66 -10.72 -6.05
C LYS A 83 -16.40 -9.59 -5.33
N GLU A 84 -16.71 -9.75 -4.04
CA GLU A 84 -17.32 -8.67 -3.27
C GLU A 84 -16.38 -7.48 -3.10
N TYR A 85 -15.07 -7.74 -2.96
CA TYR A 85 -14.06 -6.69 -2.97
C TYR A 85 -14.07 -5.91 -4.29
N MET A 86 -14.11 -6.60 -5.44
CA MET A 86 -14.23 -5.97 -6.76
C MET A 86 -15.45 -5.06 -6.83
N GLU A 87 -16.60 -5.59 -6.44
CA GLU A 87 -17.87 -4.84 -6.46
C GLU A 87 -17.80 -3.56 -5.63
N LYS A 88 -17.33 -3.65 -4.37
CA LYS A 88 -17.18 -2.51 -3.45
C LYS A 88 -16.12 -1.52 -3.92
N MET A 89 -15.11 -1.98 -4.66
CA MET A 89 -14.09 -1.13 -5.30
C MET A 89 -14.57 -0.52 -6.62
N GLY A 90 -15.77 -0.85 -7.10
CA GLY A 90 -16.30 -0.38 -8.38
C GLY A 90 -15.60 -0.98 -9.60
N ILE A 91 -15.03 -2.17 -9.46
CA ILE A 91 -14.47 -2.97 -10.53
C ILE A 91 -15.59 -3.87 -11.04
N LYS A 92 -16.26 -3.45 -12.09
CA LYS A 92 -17.47 -4.09 -12.64
C LYS A 92 -17.39 -4.14 -14.16
N ASP A 93 -18.15 -5.05 -14.74
CA ASP A 93 -18.35 -5.20 -16.19
C ASP A 93 -17.03 -5.28 -16.98
N THR A 94 -16.08 -6.06 -16.47
CA THR A 94 -14.75 -6.15 -17.04
C THR A 94 -14.17 -7.56 -16.90
N GLN A 95 -13.24 -7.90 -17.78
CA GLN A 95 -12.47 -9.13 -17.70
C GLN A 95 -11.65 -9.20 -16.42
N TYR A 96 -11.57 -10.38 -15.81
CA TYR A 96 -10.67 -10.62 -14.68
C TYR A 96 -10.22 -12.08 -14.60
N VAL A 97 -9.14 -12.31 -13.85
CA VAL A 97 -8.70 -13.60 -13.36
C VAL A 97 -8.26 -13.51 -11.90
N ILE A 98 -8.59 -14.53 -11.13
CA ILE A 98 -8.14 -14.69 -9.74
C ILE A 98 -7.25 -15.92 -9.69
N VAL A 99 -5.99 -15.72 -9.31
CA VAL A 99 -4.98 -16.78 -9.16
C VAL A 99 -4.59 -16.89 -7.70
N ARG A 100 -4.81 -18.05 -7.09
CA ARG A 100 -4.39 -18.36 -5.73
C ARG A 100 -2.95 -18.85 -5.73
N HIS A 101 -2.17 -18.38 -4.74
CA HIS A 101 -0.81 -18.84 -4.50
C HIS A 101 -0.72 -19.61 -3.19
N HIS A 102 0.05 -20.72 -3.20
CA HIS A 102 0.25 -21.59 -2.04
C HIS A 102 1.69 -21.54 -1.50
N ASN A 103 2.56 -20.74 -2.11
CA ASN A 103 4.00 -20.69 -1.87
C ASN A 103 4.42 -19.85 -0.65
N THR A 104 3.48 -19.29 0.11
CA THR A 104 3.78 -18.47 1.30
C THR A 104 2.93 -18.87 2.48
N PRO A 105 3.38 -18.60 3.74
CA PRO A 105 2.59 -18.86 4.94
C PRO A 105 1.27 -18.08 4.98
N ASN A 106 1.25 -16.87 4.40
CA ASN A 106 0.05 -16.05 4.31
C ASN A 106 -0.78 -16.47 3.11
N PRO A 107 -2.02 -16.96 3.29
CA PRO A 107 -2.91 -17.22 2.18
C PRO A 107 -3.14 -15.95 1.36
N HIS A 108 -3.01 -16.03 0.05
CA HIS A 108 -3.22 -14.87 -0.81
C HIS A 108 -3.66 -15.27 -2.21
N CYS A 109 -4.28 -14.32 -2.89
CA CYS A 109 -4.59 -14.44 -4.30
C CYS A 109 -4.26 -13.16 -5.05
N HIS A 110 -4.00 -13.30 -6.33
CA HIS A 110 -3.79 -12.23 -7.27
C HIS A 110 -5.02 -12.06 -8.13
N LEU A 111 -5.62 -10.90 -8.09
CA LEU A 111 -6.70 -10.48 -8.96
C LEU A 111 -6.10 -9.60 -10.05
N ILE A 112 -6.12 -10.06 -11.29
CA ILE A 112 -5.79 -9.26 -12.48
C ILE A 112 -7.09 -8.91 -13.17
N PHE A 113 -7.27 -7.67 -13.56
CA PHE A 113 -8.47 -7.23 -14.27
C PHE A 113 -8.13 -6.15 -15.31
N ASN A 114 -8.99 -6.02 -16.31
CA ASN A 114 -8.88 -4.97 -17.29
C ASN A 114 -9.47 -3.68 -16.73
N ARG A 115 -8.71 -2.57 -16.78
CA ARG A 115 -9.19 -1.24 -16.39
C ARG A 115 -10.00 -0.55 -17.50
N VAL A 116 -10.11 -1.16 -18.66
CA VAL A 116 -11.06 -0.84 -19.71
C VAL A 116 -12.20 -1.84 -19.59
N ASP A 117 -13.41 -1.38 -19.31
CA ASP A 117 -14.58 -2.25 -19.17
C ASP A 117 -15.09 -2.75 -20.52
N ASN A 118 -16.12 -3.61 -20.51
CA ASN A 118 -16.70 -4.22 -21.71
C ASN A 118 -17.31 -3.18 -22.69
N ASN A 119 -17.53 -1.95 -22.21
CA ASN A 119 -18.06 -0.82 -23.00
C ASN A 119 -16.95 0.17 -23.41
N GLY A 120 -15.68 -0.16 -23.23
CA GLY A 120 -14.55 0.71 -23.53
C GLY A 120 -14.35 1.86 -22.54
N LYS A 121 -15.08 1.88 -21.41
CA LYS A 121 -14.96 2.92 -20.41
C LYS A 121 -13.84 2.59 -19.42
N ARG A 122 -13.05 3.60 -19.02
CA ARG A 122 -12.04 3.43 -17.98
C ARG A 122 -12.68 3.27 -16.60
N ILE A 123 -12.32 2.20 -15.89
CA ILE A 123 -12.67 2.00 -14.48
C ILE A 123 -11.97 3.07 -13.63
N SER A 124 -12.74 3.82 -12.84
CA SER A 124 -12.24 4.93 -12.04
C SER A 124 -11.36 4.47 -10.89
N ASP A 125 -10.14 5.03 -10.83
CA ASP A 125 -9.17 4.85 -9.74
C ASP A 125 -9.19 5.99 -8.71
N SER A 126 -10.20 6.86 -8.78
CA SER A 126 -10.37 7.97 -7.85
C SER A 126 -10.53 7.46 -6.41
N ASN A 127 -9.70 8.00 -5.52
CA ASN A 127 -9.69 7.64 -4.09
C ASN A 127 -9.50 6.13 -3.80
N TRP A 128 -8.90 5.37 -4.71
CA TRP A 128 -8.70 3.92 -4.55
C TRP A 128 -8.05 3.55 -3.22
N LEU A 129 -7.01 4.27 -2.78
CA LEU A 129 -6.33 3.96 -1.51
C LEU A 129 -7.28 4.08 -0.31
N LYS A 130 -8.05 5.17 -0.23
CA LYS A 130 -9.02 5.37 0.87
C LYS A 130 -10.15 4.35 0.82
N ARG A 131 -10.68 4.07 -0.40
CA ARG A 131 -11.72 3.07 -0.64
C ARG A 131 -11.24 1.68 -0.27
N ASN A 132 -10.02 1.30 -0.69
CA ASN A 132 -9.40 0.02 -0.38
C ASN A 132 -9.33 -0.25 1.14
N VAL A 133 -8.82 0.71 1.91
CA VAL A 133 -8.74 0.57 3.38
C VAL A 133 -10.13 0.33 3.98
N ARG A 134 -11.13 1.11 3.57
CA ARG A 134 -12.51 0.96 4.04
C ARG A 134 -13.07 -0.41 3.66
N VAL A 135 -12.97 -0.81 2.40
CA VAL A 135 -13.50 -2.09 1.89
C VAL A 135 -12.84 -3.26 2.59
N CYS A 136 -11.50 -3.26 2.76
CA CYS A 136 -10.80 -4.31 3.49
C CYS A 136 -11.28 -4.41 4.96
N LYS A 137 -11.56 -3.28 5.61
CA LYS A 137 -12.10 -3.28 6.99
C LYS A 137 -13.52 -3.86 7.03
N GLU A 138 -14.40 -3.43 6.13
CA GLU A 138 -15.78 -3.92 6.02
C GLU A 138 -15.82 -5.44 5.77
N LEU A 139 -15.00 -5.93 4.83
CA LEU A 139 -14.96 -7.37 4.51
C LEU A 139 -14.38 -8.20 5.66
N LYS A 140 -13.35 -7.70 6.37
CA LYS A 140 -12.86 -8.37 7.58
C LYS A 140 -13.94 -8.51 8.64
N GLN A 141 -14.71 -7.46 8.89
CA GLN A 141 -15.80 -7.49 9.86
C GLN A 141 -16.91 -8.44 9.42
N LYS A 142 -17.33 -8.37 8.15
CA LYS A 142 -18.39 -9.20 7.59
C LYS A 142 -18.09 -10.70 7.66
N TYR A 143 -16.86 -11.07 7.34
CA TYR A 143 -16.44 -12.46 7.22
C TYR A 143 -15.69 -13.00 8.45
N GLY A 144 -15.62 -12.24 9.55
CA GLY A 144 -14.94 -12.66 10.78
C GLY A 144 -13.44 -12.89 10.62
N LEU A 145 -12.80 -12.21 9.65
CA LEU A 145 -11.37 -12.39 9.38
C LEU A 145 -10.50 -11.69 10.41
N THR A 146 -9.34 -12.26 10.68
CA THR A 146 -8.40 -11.78 11.68
C THR A 146 -7.90 -10.37 11.36
N PHE A 147 -7.94 -9.47 12.36
CA PHE A 147 -7.34 -8.15 12.28
C PHE A 147 -5.84 -8.23 12.62
N GLY A 148 -5.02 -7.41 11.99
CA GLY A 148 -3.61 -7.30 12.33
C GLY A 148 -3.40 -6.62 13.69
N GLU A 149 -2.35 -7.04 14.41
CA GLU A 149 -1.99 -6.53 15.75
C GLU A 149 -1.32 -5.13 15.72
N GLY A 150 -1.30 -4.46 14.58
CA GLY A 150 -0.65 -3.16 14.43
C GLY A 150 0.85 -3.26 14.15
N LYS A 151 1.53 -2.10 14.22
CA LYS A 151 2.96 -1.98 13.86
C LYS A 151 3.93 -2.54 14.90
N SER A 152 3.46 -2.97 16.07
CA SER A 152 4.33 -3.40 17.17
C SER A 152 5.19 -4.63 16.84
N GLN A 153 4.79 -5.44 15.86
CA GLN A 153 5.51 -6.65 15.43
C GLN A 153 6.14 -6.54 14.03
N THR A 154 6.38 -5.32 13.54
CA THR A 154 6.99 -5.14 12.22
C THR A 154 8.41 -5.71 12.21
N ARG A 155 8.69 -6.64 11.29
CA ARG A 155 10.04 -7.14 11.02
C ARG A 155 10.85 -6.06 10.31
N THR A 156 11.61 -5.29 11.08
CA THR A 156 12.38 -4.12 10.59
C THR A 156 13.44 -4.49 9.56
N GLU A 157 13.96 -5.73 9.62
CA GLU A 157 15.00 -6.24 8.71
C GLU A 157 14.54 -6.30 7.24
N ARG A 158 13.20 -6.40 7.00
CA ARG A 158 12.61 -6.48 5.66
C ARG A 158 12.18 -5.12 5.11
N LEU A 159 12.30 -4.06 5.90
CA LEU A 159 11.96 -2.72 5.46
C LEU A 159 13.06 -2.14 4.57
N ARG A 160 12.68 -1.30 3.60
CA ARG A 160 13.64 -0.49 2.85
C ARG A 160 14.39 0.44 3.81
N PRO A 161 15.64 0.82 3.54
CA PRO A 161 16.46 1.62 4.46
C PRO A 161 15.73 2.85 5.02
N ASN A 162 15.08 3.66 4.17
CA ASN A 162 14.35 4.85 4.59
C ASN A 162 13.08 4.52 5.42
N GLU A 163 12.40 3.42 5.15
CA GLU A 163 11.23 2.97 5.90
C GLU A 163 11.65 2.43 7.27
N ARG A 164 12.78 1.74 7.33
CA ARG A 164 13.37 1.25 8.55
C ARG A 164 13.75 2.40 9.48
N ILE A 165 14.51 3.39 8.99
CA ILE A 165 14.89 4.60 9.75
C ILE A 165 13.64 5.31 10.27
N ARG A 166 12.62 5.46 9.43
CA ARG A 166 11.35 6.08 9.79
C ARG A 166 10.63 5.31 10.91
N TYR A 167 10.61 3.99 10.84
CA TYR A 167 9.97 3.13 11.83
C TYR A 167 10.71 3.17 13.17
N GLU A 168 12.02 3.02 13.15
CA GLU A 168 12.88 3.10 14.33
C GLU A 168 12.74 4.47 15.01
N MET A 169 12.85 5.55 14.25
CA MET A 169 12.66 6.91 14.77
C MET A 169 11.26 7.11 15.37
N ALA A 170 10.20 6.56 14.76
CA ALA A 170 8.85 6.65 15.31
C ALA A 170 8.73 5.97 16.67
N ASN A 171 9.37 4.81 16.87
CA ASN A 171 9.36 4.09 18.14
C ASN A 171 10.18 4.82 19.20
N ASP A 172 11.36 5.31 18.85
CA ASP A 172 12.24 6.06 19.76
C ASP A 172 11.56 7.35 20.23
N VAL A 173 10.92 8.11 19.33
CA VAL A 173 10.15 9.31 19.67
C VAL A 173 8.96 8.98 20.57
N LYS A 174 8.27 7.85 20.35
CA LYS A 174 7.18 7.40 21.23
C LYS A 174 7.68 7.03 22.62
N SER A 175 8.82 6.33 22.69
CA SER A 175 9.45 5.99 23.97
C SER A 175 9.87 7.25 24.73
N ALA A 176 10.57 8.17 24.06
CA ALA A 176 10.95 9.45 24.65
C ALA A 176 9.72 10.23 25.15
N LEU A 177 8.61 10.25 24.40
CA LEU A 177 7.38 10.94 24.80
C LEU A 177 6.72 10.30 26.03
N LYS A 178 6.73 8.97 26.11
CA LYS A 178 6.13 8.21 27.22
C LYS A 178 6.78 8.56 28.55
N ASP A 179 8.10 8.78 28.54
CA ASP A 179 8.91 9.04 29.72
C ASP A 179 9.10 10.56 29.98
N SER A 180 8.28 11.42 29.36
CA SER A 180 8.38 12.87 29.44
C SER A 180 7.12 13.50 30.04
N HIS A 181 7.32 14.47 30.94
CA HIS A 181 6.25 15.23 31.55
C HIS A 181 6.28 16.73 31.16
N SER A 182 7.29 17.14 30.41
CA SER A 182 7.44 18.49 29.89
C SER A 182 8.15 18.51 28.55
N TRP A 183 8.05 19.62 27.82
CA TRP A 183 8.81 19.82 26.56
C TRP A 183 10.33 19.76 26.79
N LYS A 184 10.81 20.18 27.96
CA LYS A 184 12.23 20.11 28.33
C LYS A 184 12.66 18.67 28.52
N ASP A 185 11.88 17.86 29.25
CA ASP A 185 12.17 16.42 29.42
C ASP A 185 12.14 15.70 28.09
N PHE A 186 11.11 15.98 27.28
CA PHE A 186 10.98 15.38 25.95
C PHE A 186 12.19 15.69 25.06
N SER A 187 12.65 16.95 25.05
CA SER A 187 13.84 17.33 24.30
C SER A 187 15.11 16.62 24.80
N ASN A 188 15.26 16.43 26.11
CA ASN A 188 16.40 15.72 26.69
C ASN A 188 16.33 14.23 26.41
N ASN A 189 15.16 13.61 26.53
CA ASN A 189 14.97 12.19 26.21
C ASN A 189 15.21 11.89 24.73
N LEU A 190 14.82 12.79 23.82
CA LEU A 190 15.12 12.65 22.40
C LEU A 190 16.62 12.67 22.09
N LYS A 191 17.40 13.48 22.84
CA LYS A 191 18.88 13.51 22.68
C LYS A 191 19.52 12.17 22.98
N ALA A 192 19.00 11.40 23.95
CA ALA A 192 19.48 10.07 24.28
C ALA A 192 19.35 9.09 23.09
N TYR A 193 18.38 9.31 22.19
CA TYR A 193 18.19 8.57 20.95
C TYR A 193 18.89 9.20 19.73
N GLY A 194 19.70 10.25 19.92
CA GLY A 194 20.31 10.98 18.83
C GLY A 194 19.33 11.76 17.95
N ILE A 195 18.14 12.07 18.48
CA ILE A 195 17.07 12.73 17.75
C ILE A 195 16.97 14.19 18.17
N ARG A 196 16.93 15.11 17.20
CA ARG A 196 16.62 16.52 17.39
C ARG A 196 15.21 16.82 16.93
N ALA A 197 14.43 17.51 17.74
CA ALA A 197 13.11 18.02 17.40
C ALA A 197 13.16 19.50 17.04
N GLU A 198 12.39 19.91 16.02
CA GLU A 198 12.24 21.29 15.56
C GLU A 198 10.75 21.57 15.30
N ILE A 199 10.23 22.66 15.91
CA ILE A 199 8.86 23.11 15.65
C ILE A 199 8.90 24.15 14.54
N LYS A 200 8.15 23.91 13.47
CA LYS A 200 7.95 24.90 12.40
C LYS A 200 6.67 25.69 12.65
N PHE A 201 6.77 26.99 12.51
CA PHE A 201 5.67 27.93 12.67
C PHE A 201 5.14 28.35 11.29
N ARG A 202 3.88 28.79 11.25
CA ARG A 202 3.29 29.40 10.05
C ARG A 202 4.02 30.73 9.79
N SER A 203 4.36 31.01 8.53
CA SER A 203 5.09 32.21 8.14
C SER A 203 4.46 33.48 8.73
N GLY A 204 5.28 34.30 9.39
CA GLY A 204 4.86 35.55 10.04
C GLY A 204 4.02 35.38 11.31
N THR A 205 3.93 34.17 11.88
CA THR A 205 3.15 33.90 13.09
C THR A 205 3.89 33.01 14.08
N HIS A 206 3.45 32.99 15.34
CA HIS A 206 3.90 32.03 16.37
C HIS A 206 3.00 30.76 16.41
N ILE A 207 2.15 30.55 15.40
CA ILE A 207 1.26 29.38 15.36
C ILE A 207 2.03 28.16 14.85
N PRO A 208 2.16 27.07 15.65
CA PRO A 208 2.87 25.87 15.24
C PRO A 208 2.18 25.19 14.03
N GLN A 209 2.95 24.98 12.97
CA GLN A 209 2.49 24.27 11.77
C GLN A 209 2.76 22.77 11.85
N GLY A 210 3.78 22.37 12.62
CA GLY A 210 4.15 20.99 12.84
C GLY A 210 5.48 20.84 13.55
N ILE A 211 5.77 19.61 13.92
CA ILE A 211 7.05 19.21 14.52
C ILE A 211 7.79 18.29 13.55
N TYR A 212 9.11 18.43 13.49
CA TYR A 212 10.01 17.64 12.66
C TYR A 212 11.07 17.01 13.55
N PHE A 213 11.45 15.78 13.23
CA PHE A 213 12.46 15.00 13.94
C PHE A 213 13.59 14.66 12.98
N THR A 214 14.83 14.91 13.40
CA THR A 214 16.04 14.69 12.61
C THR A 214 16.98 13.76 13.35
N ARG A 215 17.47 12.70 12.68
CA ARG A 215 18.52 11.79 13.12
C ARG A 215 19.44 11.48 11.94
N ASP A 216 20.74 11.56 12.11
CA ASP A 216 21.78 11.23 11.09
C ASP A 216 21.48 11.89 9.72
N GLY A 217 21.17 13.19 9.73
CA GLY A 217 20.84 13.95 8.53
C GLY A 217 19.46 13.67 7.91
N THR A 218 18.73 12.66 8.39
CA THR A 218 17.39 12.32 7.88
C THR A 218 16.31 12.99 8.70
N THR A 219 15.43 13.76 8.05
CA THR A 219 14.36 14.52 8.71
C THR A 219 12.99 14.01 8.29
N PHE A 220 12.12 13.78 9.29
CA PHE A 220 10.72 13.44 9.06
C PHE A 220 9.79 14.38 9.81
N LYS A 221 8.63 14.69 9.20
CA LYS A 221 7.54 15.36 9.90
C LYS A 221 6.92 14.40 10.91
N GLY A 222 6.61 14.82 12.14
CA GLY A 222 6.04 13.98 13.17
C GLY A 222 4.78 13.23 12.73
N SER A 223 3.86 13.90 12.03
CA SER A 223 2.66 13.25 11.46
C SER A 223 2.95 12.23 10.34
N SER A 224 4.14 12.24 9.73
CA SER A 224 4.57 11.23 8.77
C SER A 224 5.26 10.03 9.43
N LEU A 225 5.81 10.21 10.62
CA LEU A 225 6.28 9.12 11.47
C LEU A 225 5.09 8.34 12.03
N ASP A 226 4.21 9.05 12.74
CA ASP A 226 2.97 8.53 13.30
C ASP A 226 1.97 9.68 13.54
N ARG A 227 0.66 9.40 13.42
CA ARG A 227 -0.39 10.39 13.72
C ARG A 227 -0.40 10.85 15.17
N SER A 228 0.04 10.00 16.09
CA SER A 228 0.19 10.37 17.52
C SER A 228 1.32 11.37 17.75
N LEU A 229 2.27 11.48 16.82
CA LEU A 229 3.44 12.35 16.91
C LEU A 229 3.27 13.69 16.17
N CYS A 230 2.03 14.11 15.88
CA CYS A 230 1.79 15.48 15.44
C CYS A 230 1.93 16.45 16.62
N PHE A 231 2.33 17.72 16.33
CA PHE A 231 2.57 18.73 17.35
C PHE A 231 1.45 18.83 18.39
N SER A 232 0.20 18.96 17.94
CA SER A 232 -0.94 19.14 18.84
C SER A 232 -1.17 17.98 19.82
N LYS A 233 -0.85 16.73 19.41
CA LYS A 233 -0.97 15.56 20.29
C LYS A 233 0.18 15.46 21.29
N ILE A 234 1.40 15.78 20.84
CA ILE A 234 2.57 15.83 21.72
C ILE A 234 2.37 16.94 22.75
N ASP A 235 1.97 18.12 22.30
CA ASP A 235 1.70 19.26 23.17
C ASP A 235 0.63 18.93 24.21
N LYS A 236 -0.48 18.33 23.79
CA LYS A 236 -1.53 17.87 24.72
C LYS A 236 -1.01 16.83 25.72
N ALA A 237 -0.12 15.94 25.31
CA ALA A 237 0.44 14.92 26.19
C ALA A 237 1.40 15.54 27.25
N LEU A 238 2.18 16.56 26.87
CA LEU A 238 3.18 17.18 27.73
C LEU A 238 2.62 18.30 28.59
N THR A 239 1.52 18.96 28.19
CA THR A 239 0.91 20.10 28.88
C THR A 239 -0.40 19.75 29.59
N GLY A 240 -0.81 18.47 29.59
CA GLY A 240 -2.07 18.05 30.20
C GLY A 240 -3.32 18.59 29.51
N GLY A 241 -3.18 19.12 28.27
CA GLY A 241 -4.31 19.66 27.50
C GLY A 241 -4.69 21.10 27.82
N VAL A 242 -3.91 21.81 28.60
CA VAL A 242 -4.10 23.27 28.84
C VAL A 242 -3.77 24.00 27.55
N LYS A 243 -4.76 24.65 26.93
CA LYS A 243 -4.53 25.60 25.84
C LYS A 243 -3.97 26.89 26.41
N ILE A 244 -2.75 27.23 26.05
CA ILE A 244 -2.22 28.57 26.26
C ILE A 244 -2.66 29.38 25.04
N ASP A 245 -3.70 30.20 25.20
CA ASP A 245 -4.02 31.22 24.23
C ASP A 245 -2.98 32.32 24.28
N ALA A 246 -2.75 33.01 23.16
CA ALA A 246 -1.77 34.10 23.03
C ALA A 246 -2.05 35.31 23.94
N GLY A 247 -2.97 35.18 24.90
CA GLY A 247 -3.40 36.18 25.85
C GLY A 247 -3.37 35.75 27.33
N GLY A 248 -2.76 34.63 27.69
CA GLY A 248 -2.37 34.35 29.08
C GLY A 248 -3.49 33.98 30.07
N GLN A 249 -4.64 33.45 29.64
CA GLN A 249 -5.65 32.88 30.53
C GLN A 249 -6.02 31.47 30.15
N ALA A 250 -6.06 30.55 31.16
CA ALA A 250 -6.42 29.14 30.99
C ALA A 250 -7.94 28.96 30.96
N GLN A 251 -8.48 28.29 29.95
CA GLN A 251 -9.88 27.85 29.95
C GLN A 251 -9.95 26.33 29.74
N ASP A 252 -10.60 25.64 30.68
CA ASP A 252 -10.92 24.22 30.63
C ASP A 252 -12.06 23.97 29.64
N LEU A 253 -11.83 23.10 28.66
CA LEU A 253 -12.86 22.60 27.77
C LEU A 253 -12.92 21.09 27.86
N ALA A 254 -14.05 20.57 28.30
CA ALA A 254 -14.41 19.17 28.35
C ALA A 254 -14.42 18.54 26.96
N VAL A 255 -13.85 17.34 26.83
CA VAL A 255 -13.68 16.61 25.58
C VAL A 255 -14.64 15.44 25.51
N ASN A 256 -15.41 15.41 24.44
CA ASN A 256 -16.14 14.21 24.01
C ASN A 256 -15.20 13.30 23.22
N GLU A 257 -14.98 12.09 23.72
CA GLU A 257 -14.21 11.05 23.05
C GLU A 257 -15.07 10.31 22.02
N SER A 258 -14.66 10.33 20.78
CA SER A 258 -15.12 9.36 19.79
C SER A 258 -13.98 8.40 19.39
N ARG A 259 -14.17 7.14 19.77
CA ARG A 259 -13.31 6.00 19.47
C ARG A 259 -13.26 5.74 17.96
N SER A 260 -12.11 5.89 17.35
CA SER A 260 -11.71 5.10 16.15
C SER A 260 -10.33 5.55 15.68
N ASN A 261 -9.27 4.76 15.78
CA ASN A 261 -8.07 4.93 14.94
C ASN A 261 -6.88 4.00 15.23
N ALA A 262 -7.03 2.97 16.08
CA ALA A 262 -5.93 2.03 16.34
C ALA A 262 -5.74 0.98 15.21
N GLN A 263 -6.71 0.84 14.30
CA GLN A 263 -6.74 -0.24 13.28
C GLN A 263 -6.15 0.14 11.91
N ASP A 264 -6.02 1.44 11.60
CA ASP A 264 -5.58 1.89 10.25
C ASP A 264 -4.06 1.72 9.99
N HIS A 265 -3.25 1.62 11.04
CA HIS A 265 -1.78 1.58 10.90
C HIS A 265 -1.19 0.21 10.59
N SER A 266 -1.92 -0.88 10.88
CA SER A 266 -1.53 -2.25 10.53
C SER A 266 -1.49 -2.49 9.02
N LEU A 267 -2.45 -1.92 8.31
CA LEU A 267 -2.63 -2.11 6.86
C LEU A 267 -1.47 -1.56 6.02
N THR A 268 -0.87 -0.44 6.44
CA THR A 268 0.22 0.19 5.66
C THR A 268 1.52 -0.59 5.70
N THR A 269 1.79 -1.35 6.76
CA THR A 269 3.03 -2.14 6.91
C THR A 269 2.93 -3.48 6.18
N GLU A 270 1.78 -4.12 6.23
CA GLU A 270 1.50 -5.35 5.47
C GLU A 270 1.44 -5.06 3.96
N LEU A 271 0.92 -3.88 3.55
CA LEU A 271 0.94 -3.42 2.17
C LEU A 271 2.35 -3.19 1.63
N SER A 272 3.32 -2.78 2.46
CA SER A 272 4.70 -2.59 2.02
C SER A 272 5.43 -3.91 1.76
N MET A 273 5.08 -4.98 2.46
CA MET A 273 5.63 -6.33 2.22
C MET A 273 5.14 -6.94 0.90
N LEU A 274 3.87 -6.75 0.56
CA LEU A 274 3.33 -7.14 -0.75
C LEU A 274 3.89 -6.27 -1.90
N ALA A 275 4.42 -5.06 -1.59
CA ALA A 275 4.99 -4.16 -2.58
C ALA A 275 6.24 -4.72 -3.25
N ALA A 276 7.07 -5.43 -2.52
CA ALA A 276 8.31 -6.00 -3.05
C ALA A 276 8.00 -7.10 -4.08
N ASP A 277 7.05 -7.98 -3.78
CA ASP A 277 6.69 -9.08 -4.70
C ASP A 277 6.02 -8.57 -5.99
N LEU A 278 5.16 -7.55 -5.89
CA LEU A 278 4.49 -6.98 -7.06
C LEU A 278 5.41 -6.11 -7.94
N ALA A 279 6.39 -5.43 -7.34
CA ALA A 279 7.34 -4.61 -8.09
C ALA A 279 8.30 -5.47 -8.94
N ILE A 280 8.71 -6.65 -8.44
CA ILE A 280 9.59 -7.58 -9.14
C ILE A 280 8.91 -8.11 -10.41
N GLY A 281 7.64 -8.49 -10.36
CA GLY A 281 6.90 -8.99 -11.52
C GLY A 281 6.72 -7.94 -12.63
N LEU A 282 6.60 -6.65 -12.29
CA LEU A 282 6.46 -5.57 -13.26
C LEU A 282 7.80 -5.16 -13.89
N ILE A 283 8.92 -5.32 -13.17
CA ILE A 283 10.27 -5.04 -13.68
C ILE A 283 10.70 -6.14 -14.66
N ALA A 284 10.44 -7.41 -14.37
CA ALA A 284 10.76 -8.51 -15.26
C ALA A 284 10.07 -8.37 -16.63
N SER A 285 8.81 -7.87 -16.65
CA SER A 285 8.07 -7.62 -17.90
C SER A 285 8.61 -6.46 -18.74
N GLY A 286 9.36 -5.54 -18.14
CA GLY A 286 9.97 -4.42 -18.85
C GLY A 286 11.30 -4.80 -19.53
N GLN A 287 11.99 -5.83 -19.04
CA GLN A 287 13.28 -6.27 -19.58
C GLN A 287 13.11 -7.22 -20.79
N GLU A 288 12.09 -8.07 -20.80
CA GLU A 288 11.84 -8.96 -21.95
C GLU A 288 11.53 -8.18 -23.24
N LYS A 289 10.86 -7.02 -23.17
CA LYS A 289 10.63 -6.19 -24.36
C LYS A 289 11.88 -5.55 -24.94
N LYS A 290 12.94 -5.34 -24.15
CA LYS A 290 14.21 -4.79 -24.64
C LYS A 290 15.10 -5.82 -25.33
N SER A 291 15.00 -7.09 -24.97
CA SER A 291 15.78 -8.14 -25.61
C SER A 291 15.20 -8.57 -26.97
N GLU A 292 13.89 -8.52 -27.17
CA GLU A 292 13.25 -8.84 -28.46
C GLU A 292 13.44 -7.74 -29.54
N GLU A 293 13.59 -6.46 -29.15
CA GLU A 293 13.85 -5.39 -30.12
C GLU A 293 15.31 -5.35 -30.63
N GLN A 294 16.26 -5.98 -29.95
CA GLN A 294 17.66 -6.02 -30.39
C GLN A 294 18.00 -7.12 -31.41
N ASP A 295 17.17 -8.16 -31.53
CA ASP A 295 17.43 -9.28 -32.45
C ASP A 295 16.82 -9.11 -33.87
N HIS A 296 16.11 -8.02 -34.14
CA HIS A 296 15.48 -7.75 -35.47
C HIS A 296 15.99 -6.46 -36.14
N ALA A 297 17.31 -6.22 -36.17
CA ALA A 297 17.90 -5.23 -37.04
C ALA A 297 18.25 -5.87 -38.41
N PRO A 298 17.70 -5.44 -39.55
CA PRO A 298 18.00 -6.01 -40.83
C PRO A 298 19.43 -5.70 -41.24
N ASN A 299 20.20 -6.73 -41.50
CA ASN A 299 21.57 -6.71 -41.99
C ASN A 299 21.61 -6.08 -43.41
N LYS A 300 21.91 -4.77 -43.47
CA LYS A 300 22.16 -4.08 -44.76
C LYS A 300 23.48 -4.56 -45.39
N LYS A 301 23.38 -5.49 -46.33
CA LYS A 301 24.48 -5.86 -47.23
C LYS A 301 24.91 -4.60 -48.03
N ARG A 302 26.15 -4.18 -47.85
CA ARG A 302 26.82 -3.22 -48.73
C ARG A 302 27.10 -3.91 -50.08
N GLY A 303 26.51 -3.46 -51.14
CA GLY A 303 26.90 -3.79 -52.51
C GLY A 303 28.19 -3.09 -52.93
N PRO A 304 28.91 -3.61 -53.94
CA PRO A 304 30.19 -3.06 -54.35
C PRO A 304 30.04 -1.72 -55.07
N ARG A 305 31.01 -0.83 -54.84
CA ARG A 305 31.22 0.42 -55.61
C ARG A 305 31.83 0.05 -56.98
N LEU A 306 31.24 0.52 -58.05
CA LEU A 306 31.87 0.90 -59.31
C LEU A 306 31.92 2.42 -59.39
#